data_334c22620e93a647f6524484b34c7ee9
#
_entry.id   334c22620e93a647f6524484b34c7ee9
#
_cell.length_a   1.000
_cell.length_b   1.000
_cell.length_c   1.000
_cell.angle_alpha   90.00
_cell.angle_beta   90.00
_cell.angle_gamma   90.00
#
_symmetry.space_group_name_H-M   'P 1'
#
loop_
_entity.id
_entity.type
_entity.pdbx_description
1 polymer ?
#
loop_
_entity_poly.entity_id
_entity_poly.type
_entity_poly.pdbx_seq_one_letter_code
_entity_poly.pdbx_strand_id
1 'polypeptide(L)'
;DKSDAKMIQQYAKDCEPKQWTGQSKVQQENLQLTRMLSIYSKQSTQLKNKIHGEEVLGTPSKGVIKSIKRSLKNLEKEIDFLEKALLENVKKEYQESLTLLKSIPGIGNKTALMLLVFTDGFQRFQSAKELCSYAGLTPIIRQSGTSVKGRPRISKMGNPKLRNLLFMCSFNACKYNQACKA
;
A
#
# COMPACT_ATOMS: atom_id res chain seq x y z
N ASP A 1 20.02 -21.97 5.62
CA ASP A 1 20.86 -22.57 6.64
C ASP A 1 20.23 -23.88 7.12
N LYS A 2 21.08 -24.91 7.43
CA LYS A 2 20.61 -26.23 7.93
C LYS A 2 19.85 -26.11 9.26
N SER A 3 20.22 -25.15 10.08
CA SER A 3 19.58 -24.88 11.37
C SER A 3 18.14 -24.36 11.15
N ASP A 4 17.96 -23.41 10.26
CA ASP A 4 16.65 -22.84 9.93
C ASP A 4 15.73 -23.90 9.30
N ALA A 5 16.27 -24.73 8.42
CA ALA A 5 15.51 -25.83 7.82
C ALA A 5 15.00 -26.83 8.87
N LYS A 6 15.82 -27.17 9.89
CA LYS A 6 15.39 -28.04 10.99
C LYS A 6 14.31 -27.38 11.86
N MET A 7 14.44 -26.08 12.16
CA MET A 7 13.41 -25.34 12.91
C MET A 7 12.09 -25.28 12.15
N ILE A 8 12.13 -25.01 10.84
CA ILE A 8 10.94 -25.02 9.98
C ILE A 8 10.28 -26.41 9.95
N GLN A 9 11.08 -27.46 9.83
CA GLN A 9 10.58 -28.84 9.86
C GLN A 9 9.92 -29.18 11.21
N GLN A 10 10.56 -28.79 12.32
CA GLN A 10 10.00 -29.01 13.65
C GLN A 10 8.69 -28.24 13.84
N TYR A 11 8.68 -26.95 13.47
CA TYR A 11 7.46 -26.15 13.50
C TYR A 11 6.31 -26.75 12.68
N ALA A 12 6.61 -27.26 11.49
CA ALA A 12 5.61 -27.88 10.64
C ALA A 12 5.02 -29.17 11.26
N LYS A 13 5.83 -29.93 12.02
CA LYS A 13 5.36 -31.13 12.75
C LYS A 13 4.54 -30.79 13.98
N ASP A 14 4.95 -29.78 14.75
CA ASP A 14 4.34 -29.46 16.03
C ASP A 14 3.07 -28.61 15.90
N CYS A 15 3.01 -27.75 14.89
CA CYS A 15 1.92 -26.77 14.73
C CYS A 15 0.96 -27.07 13.59
N GLU A 16 1.26 -28.03 12.72
CA GLU A 16 0.47 -28.38 11.52
C GLU A 16 -0.09 -27.13 10.81
N PRO A 17 0.77 -26.21 10.35
CA PRO A 17 0.33 -24.94 9.80
C PRO A 17 -0.55 -25.16 8.56
N LYS A 18 -1.55 -24.29 8.39
CA LYS A 18 -2.39 -24.31 7.19
C LYS A 18 -1.52 -24.22 5.94
N GLN A 19 -1.76 -25.12 4.99
CA GLN A 19 -1.04 -25.09 3.72
C GLN A 19 -1.36 -23.80 2.97
N TRP A 20 -0.32 -23.20 2.40
CA TRP A 20 -0.49 -22.05 1.54
C TRP A 20 -1.06 -22.48 0.18
N THR A 21 -2.26 -22.02 -0.14
CA THR A 21 -2.96 -22.36 -1.39
C THR A 21 -2.54 -21.53 -2.60
N GLY A 22 -1.61 -20.60 -2.41
CA GLY A 22 -1.21 -19.67 -3.47
C GLY A 22 -2.18 -18.47 -3.60
N GLN A 23 -1.86 -17.61 -4.54
CA GLN A 23 -2.71 -16.49 -4.93
C GLN A 23 -3.40 -16.82 -6.26
N SER A 24 -4.62 -16.34 -6.47
CA SER A 24 -5.29 -16.45 -7.76
C SER A 24 -4.47 -15.73 -8.86
N LYS A 25 -4.65 -16.14 -10.12
CA LYS A 25 -3.99 -15.48 -11.25
C LYS A 25 -4.35 -13.99 -11.32
N VAL A 26 -5.61 -13.66 -11.06
CA VAL A 26 -6.10 -12.27 -11.07
C VAL A 26 -5.46 -11.46 -9.93
N GLN A 27 -5.33 -12.05 -8.74
CA GLN A 27 -4.66 -11.39 -7.62
C GLN A 27 -3.17 -11.15 -7.91
N GLN A 28 -2.48 -12.09 -8.55
CA GLN A 28 -1.08 -11.91 -8.98
C GLN A 28 -0.96 -10.77 -9.99
N GLU A 29 -1.86 -10.71 -10.99
CA GLU A 29 -1.92 -9.63 -11.97
C GLU A 29 -2.19 -8.28 -11.30
N ASN A 30 -3.16 -8.18 -10.39
CA ASN A 30 -3.47 -6.97 -9.65
C ASN A 30 -2.26 -6.46 -8.84
N LEU A 31 -1.49 -7.36 -8.23
CA LEU A 31 -0.25 -7.01 -7.55
C LEU A 31 0.84 -6.51 -8.51
N GLN A 32 0.96 -7.10 -9.71
CA GLN A 32 1.89 -6.65 -10.75
C GLN A 32 1.51 -5.25 -11.24
N LEU A 33 0.24 -5.01 -11.59
CA LEU A 33 -0.27 -3.70 -11.98
C LEU A 33 0.02 -2.64 -10.90
N THR A 34 -0.24 -2.97 -9.64
CA THR A 34 0.02 -2.08 -8.50
C THR A 34 1.50 -1.75 -8.33
N ARG A 35 2.40 -2.72 -8.56
CA ARG A 35 3.85 -2.51 -8.51
C ARG A 35 4.30 -1.58 -9.62
N MET A 36 3.82 -1.79 -10.86
CA MET A 36 4.15 -0.93 -12.00
C MET A 36 3.62 0.49 -11.80
N LEU A 37 2.38 0.67 -11.36
CA LEU A 37 1.82 1.98 -11.00
C LEU A 37 2.70 2.72 -9.98
N SER A 38 3.22 2.01 -8.98
CA SER A 38 4.12 2.59 -7.99
C SER A 38 5.45 3.06 -8.61
N ILE A 39 6.01 2.31 -9.57
CA ILE A 39 7.25 2.65 -10.27
C ILE A 39 7.02 3.86 -11.16
N TYR A 40 6.01 3.86 -12.01
CA TYR A 40 5.71 4.96 -12.93
C TYR A 40 5.37 6.26 -12.19
N SER A 41 4.61 6.17 -11.09
CA SER A 41 4.33 7.35 -10.25
C SER A 41 5.60 7.95 -9.64
N LYS A 42 6.56 7.12 -9.20
CA LYS A 42 7.86 7.60 -8.70
C LYS A 42 8.68 8.26 -9.81
N GLN A 43 8.75 7.64 -10.99
CA GLN A 43 9.46 8.20 -12.14
C GLN A 43 8.86 9.54 -12.58
N SER A 44 7.52 9.63 -12.64
CA SER A 44 6.83 10.88 -12.94
C SER A 44 7.19 11.98 -11.93
N THR A 45 7.20 11.67 -10.64
CA THR A 45 7.59 12.62 -9.59
C THR A 45 9.05 13.05 -9.74
N GLN A 46 9.97 12.13 -10.02
CA GLN A 46 11.39 12.44 -10.23
C GLN A 46 11.59 13.37 -11.42
N LEU A 47 10.90 13.12 -12.54
CA LEU A 47 10.99 13.98 -13.72
C LEU A 47 10.38 15.37 -13.47
N LYS A 48 9.27 15.47 -12.74
CA LYS A 48 8.67 16.76 -12.33
C LYS A 48 9.63 17.55 -11.44
N ASN A 49 10.25 16.90 -10.46
CA ASN A 49 11.25 17.52 -9.60
C ASN A 49 12.49 17.97 -10.39
N LYS A 50 12.89 17.18 -11.41
CA LYS A 50 14.02 17.57 -12.28
C LYS A 50 13.71 18.81 -13.08
N ILE A 51 12.51 18.93 -13.67
CA ILE A 51 12.09 20.17 -14.35
C ILE A 51 12.16 21.35 -13.39
N HIS A 52 11.55 21.22 -12.22
CA HIS A 52 11.56 22.30 -11.22
C HIS A 52 12.98 22.71 -10.82
N GLY A 53 13.89 21.74 -10.61
CA GLY A 53 15.29 22.02 -10.30
C GLY A 53 16.00 22.81 -11.40
N GLU A 54 15.79 22.45 -12.67
CA GLU A 54 16.37 23.19 -13.82
C GLU A 54 15.81 24.61 -13.94
N GLU A 55 14.53 24.78 -13.66
CA GLU A 55 13.87 26.10 -13.65
C GLU A 55 14.42 27.01 -12.54
N VAL A 56 14.64 26.45 -11.35
CA VAL A 56 15.23 27.19 -10.20
C VAL A 56 16.67 27.62 -10.48
N LEU A 57 17.44 26.80 -11.19
CA LEU A 57 18.82 27.14 -11.61
C LEU A 57 18.88 28.28 -12.66
N GLY A 58 17.73 28.67 -13.22
CA GLY A 58 17.59 29.86 -14.07
C GLY A 58 18.02 29.72 -15.54
N THR A 59 18.64 28.60 -15.94
CA THR A 59 19.12 28.36 -17.31
C THR A 59 18.71 27.01 -17.89
N PRO A 60 17.39 26.67 -17.91
CA PRO A 60 16.95 25.35 -18.39
C PRO A 60 17.17 25.20 -19.89
N SER A 61 17.86 24.15 -20.32
CA SER A 61 17.98 23.81 -21.74
C SER A 61 16.61 23.46 -22.32
N LYS A 62 16.16 24.19 -23.35
CA LYS A 62 14.84 23.94 -24.00
C LYS A 62 14.73 22.52 -24.54
N GLY A 63 15.81 21.94 -25.07
CA GLY A 63 15.84 20.57 -25.57
C GLY A 63 15.62 19.53 -24.47
N VAL A 64 16.32 19.71 -23.34
CA VAL A 64 16.17 18.80 -22.14
C VAL A 64 14.76 18.88 -21.59
N ILE A 65 14.24 20.08 -21.36
CA ILE A 65 12.86 20.25 -20.85
C ILE A 65 11.81 19.64 -21.80
N LYS A 66 11.97 19.84 -23.11
CA LYS A 66 11.08 19.22 -24.12
C LYS A 66 11.13 17.70 -24.06
N SER A 67 12.30 17.11 -23.90
CA SER A 67 12.47 15.65 -23.75
C SER A 67 11.82 15.13 -22.49
N ILE A 68 12.03 15.78 -21.35
CA ILE A 68 11.41 15.37 -20.07
C ILE A 68 9.88 15.48 -20.13
N LYS A 69 9.33 16.57 -20.69
CA LYS A 69 7.87 16.74 -20.85
C LYS A 69 7.26 15.66 -21.74
N ARG A 70 7.95 15.23 -22.80
CA ARG A 70 7.51 14.10 -23.64
C ARG A 70 7.47 12.79 -22.87
N SER A 71 8.50 12.50 -22.07
CA SER A 71 8.57 11.32 -21.22
C SER A 71 7.46 11.32 -20.16
N LEU A 72 7.20 12.47 -19.53
CA LEU A 72 6.09 12.64 -18.58
C LEU A 72 4.73 12.32 -19.23
N LYS A 73 4.48 12.87 -20.42
CA LYS A 73 3.23 12.62 -21.16
C LYS A 73 3.03 11.12 -21.48
N ASN A 74 4.11 10.42 -21.79
CA ASN A 74 4.04 8.97 -22.02
C ASN A 74 3.79 8.21 -20.71
N LEU A 75 4.47 8.55 -19.62
CA LEU A 75 4.24 7.96 -18.30
C LEU A 75 2.80 8.17 -17.81
N GLU A 76 2.22 9.34 -18.03
CA GLU A 76 0.83 9.63 -17.67
C GLU A 76 -0.15 8.72 -18.42
N LYS A 77 0.07 8.48 -19.72
CA LYS A 77 -0.75 7.55 -20.51
C LYS A 77 -0.65 6.11 -19.99
N GLU A 78 0.56 5.66 -19.66
CA GLU A 78 0.76 4.33 -19.11
C GLU A 78 0.14 4.17 -17.71
N ILE A 79 0.23 5.19 -16.87
CA ILE A 79 -0.43 5.22 -15.56
C ILE A 79 -1.95 5.09 -15.73
N ASP A 80 -2.55 5.89 -16.62
CA ASP A 80 -3.99 5.85 -16.88
C ASP A 80 -4.45 4.49 -17.41
N PHE A 81 -3.66 3.89 -18.29
CA PHE A 81 -3.94 2.54 -18.82
C PHE A 81 -3.92 1.48 -17.70
N LEU A 82 -2.88 1.47 -16.87
CA LEU A 82 -2.77 0.52 -15.77
C LEU A 82 -3.83 0.75 -14.68
N GLU A 83 -4.19 2.00 -14.38
CA GLU A 83 -5.25 2.32 -13.42
C GLU A 83 -6.62 1.83 -13.91
N LYS A 84 -6.92 1.94 -15.20
CA LYS A 84 -8.15 1.39 -15.81
C LYS A 84 -8.18 -0.12 -15.75
N ALA A 85 -7.11 -0.79 -16.14
CA ALA A 85 -7.02 -2.26 -16.08
C ALA A 85 -7.20 -2.76 -14.63
N LEU A 86 -6.54 -2.12 -13.67
CA LEU A 86 -6.69 -2.46 -12.25
C LEU A 86 -8.13 -2.25 -11.76
N LEU A 87 -8.76 -1.15 -12.15
CA LEU A 87 -10.14 -0.85 -11.78
C LEU A 87 -11.12 -1.90 -12.33
N GLU A 88 -10.93 -2.33 -13.59
CA GLU A 88 -11.76 -3.36 -14.21
C GLU A 88 -11.63 -4.71 -13.49
N ASN A 89 -10.41 -5.14 -13.19
CA ASN A 89 -10.16 -6.37 -12.44
C ASN A 89 -10.80 -6.32 -11.05
N VAL A 90 -10.59 -5.24 -10.30
CA VAL A 90 -11.15 -5.06 -8.96
C VAL A 90 -12.68 -4.98 -8.99
N LYS A 91 -13.27 -4.34 -9.99
CA LYS A 91 -14.74 -4.31 -10.14
C LYS A 91 -15.33 -5.69 -10.38
N LYS A 92 -14.68 -6.53 -11.18
CA LYS A 92 -15.15 -7.89 -11.45
C LYS A 92 -15.21 -8.76 -10.19
N GLU A 93 -14.22 -8.62 -9.30
CA GLU A 93 -14.10 -9.49 -8.13
C GLU A 93 -14.66 -8.89 -6.84
N TYR A 94 -14.57 -7.56 -6.67
CA TYR A 94 -14.80 -6.88 -5.37
C TYR A 94 -15.72 -5.67 -5.48
N GLN A 95 -16.72 -5.70 -6.37
CA GLN A 95 -17.60 -4.55 -6.64
C GLN A 95 -18.29 -4.02 -5.36
N GLU A 96 -18.84 -4.90 -4.55
CA GLU A 96 -19.52 -4.52 -3.30
C GLU A 96 -18.57 -3.88 -2.29
N SER A 97 -17.43 -4.55 -2.07
CA SER A 97 -16.39 -4.04 -1.16
C SER A 97 -15.83 -2.70 -1.63
N LEU A 98 -15.67 -2.51 -2.95
CA LEU A 98 -15.24 -1.25 -3.53
C LEU A 98 -16.25 -0.13 -3.24
N THR A 99 -17.54 -0.41 -3.39
CA THR A 99 -18.61 0.55 -3.12
C THR A 99 -18.66 0.91 -1.64
N LEU A 100 -18.57 -0.08 -0.76
CA LEU A 100 -18.52 0.12 0.70
C LEU A 100 -17.31 0.96 1.13
N LEU A 101 -16.11 0.66 0.61
CA LEU A 101 -14.92 1.44 0.93
C LEU A 101 -15.05 2.90 0.47
N LYS A 102 -15.64 3.14 -0.69
CA LYS A 102 -15.81 4.49 -1.22
C LYS A 102 -16.87 5.30 -0.47
N SER A 103 -17.80 4.68 0.23
CA SER A 103 -18.76 5.37 1.08
C SER A 103 -18.13 5.93 2.37
N ILE A 104 -16.92 5.46 2.73
CA ILE A 104 -16.23 5.90 3.94
C ILE A 104 -15.55 7.26 3.68
N PRO A 105 -15.91 8.35 4.39
CA PRO A 105 -15.24 9.63 4.26
C PRO A 105 -13.74 9.52 4.53
N GLY A 106 -12.92 9.96 3.57
CA GLY A 106 -11.47 9.87 3.63
C GLY A 106 -10.86 8.77 2.77
N ILE A 107 -11.65 7.83 2.24
CA ILE A 107 -11.19 6.80 1.33
C ILE A 107 -11.53 7.17 -0.12
N GLY A 108 -10.52 7.59 -0.89
CA GLY A 108 -10.65 7.87 -2.31
C GLY A 108 -10.55 6.61 -3.19
N ASN A 109 -10.89 6.73 -4.48
CA ASN A 109 -10.86 5.61 -5.43
C ASN A 109 -9.52 4.86 -5.44
N LYS A 110 -8.41 5.56 -5.53
CA LYS A 110 -7.07 4.97 -5.55
C LYS A 110 -6.76 4.19 -4.27
N THR A 111 -7.13 4.73 -3.14
CA THR A 111 -6.94 4.08 -1.84
C THR A 111 -7.80 2.84 -1.71
N ALA A 112 -9.07 2.91 -2.10
CA ALA A 112 -9.97 1.75 -2.07
C ALA A 112 -9.44 0.60 -2.95
N LEU A 113 -8.99 0.89 -4.18
CA LEU A 113 -8.37 -0.10 -5.06
C LEU A 113 -7.13 -0.74 -4.42
N MET A 114 -6.23 0.08 -3.90
CA MET A 114 -5.01 -0.43 -3.26
C MET A 114 -5.29 -1.24 -2.00
N LEU A 115 -6.28 -0.85 -1.20
CA LEU A 115 -6.72 -1.62 -0.03
C LEU A 115 -7.19 -3.00 -0.46
N LEU A 116 -8.09 -3.10 -1.44
CA LEU A 116 -8.61 -4.38 -1.93
C LEU A 116 -7.51 -5.28 -2.49
N VAL A 117 -6.58 -4.72 -3.26
CA VAL A 117 -5.46 -5.50 -3.81
C VAL A 117 -4.51 -6.00 -2.73
N PHE A 118 -4.12 -5.17 -1.74
CA PHE A 118 -3.19 -5.61 -0.70
C PHE A 118 -3.80 -6.57 0.30
N THR A 119 -5.11 -6.52 0.48
CA THR A 119 -5.83 -7.38 1.44
C THR A 119 -6.51 -8.57 0.78
N ASP A 120 -6.47 -8.67 -0.55
CA ASP A 120 -7.20 -9.70 -1.32
C ASP A 120 -8.71 -9.64 -1.00
N GLY A 121 -9.30 -8.45 -1.14
CA GLY A 121 -10.71 -8.23 -0.78
C GLY A 121 -11.03 -8.45 0.70
N PHE A 122 -10.05 -8.34 1.58
CA PHE A 122 -10.12 -8.64 3.02
C PHE A 122 -10.36 -10.12 3.38
N GLN A 123 -10.38 -11.03 2.42
CA GLN A 123 -10.66 -12.46 2.64
C GLN A 123 -9.62 -13.15 3.56
N ARG A 124 -8.43 -12.57 3.67
CA ARG A 124 -7.32 -13.11 4.45
C ARG A 124 -7.38 -12.77 5.94
N PHE A 125 -8.30 -11.89 6.34
CA PHE A 125 -8.39 -11.36 7.71
C PHE A 125 -9.71 -11.71 8.34
N GLN A 126 -9.67 -12.29 9.53
CA GLN A 126 -10.86 -12.60 10.33
C GLN A 126 -11.27 -11.44 11.25
N SER A 127 -10.35 -10.48 11.46
CA SER A 127 -10.58 -9.36 12.37
C SER A 127 -9.80 -8.11 11.97
N ALA A 128 -10.28 -6.95 12.43
CA ALA A 128 -9.55 -5.69 12.31
C ALA A 128 -8.17 -5.73 12.99
N LYS A 129 -8.01 -6.53 14.06
CA LYS A 129 -6.72 -6.70 14.75
C LYS A 129 -5.68 -7.35 13.86
N GLU A 130 -6.06 -8.36 13.09
CA GLU A 130 -5.17 -9.03 12.13
C GLU A 130 -4.75 -8.07 11.02
N LEU A 131 -5.68 -7.28 10.48
CA LEU A 131 -5.37 -6.24 9.50
C LEU A 131 -4.41 -5.19 10.07
N CYS A 132 -4.62 -4.72 11.29
CA CYS A 132 -3.72 -3.80 11.98
C CYS A 132 -2.32 -4.40 12.18
N SER A 133 -2.24 -5.67 12.53
CA SER A 133 -0.97 -6.39 12.66
C SER A 133 -0.27 -6.51 11.31
N TYR A 134 -0.99 -6.89 10.26
CA TYR A 134 -0.47 -6.97 8.89
C TYR A 134 0.02 -5.61 8.36
N ALA A 135 -0.67 -4.53 8.71
CA ALA A 135 -0.22 -3.16 8.38
C ALA A 135 0.93 -2.67 9.26
N GLY A 136 1.25 -3.37 10.36
CA GLY A 136 2.27 -2.96 11.33
C GLY A 136 1.85 -1.77 12.18
N LEU A 137 0.55 -1.66 12.47
CA LEU A 137 -0.04 -0.61 13.31
C LEU A 137 -0.19 -1.03 14.77
N THR A 138 0.01 -2.31 15.08
CA THR A 138 -0.07 -2.82 16.45
C THR A 138 0.92 -2.11 17.36
N PRO A 139 0.49 -1.61 18.54
CA PRO A 139 1.40 -0.95 19.47
C PRO A 139 2.39 -1.94 20.09
N ILE A 140 3.64 -1.53 20.17
CA ILE A 140 4.67 -2.22 20.96
C ILE A 140 4.79 -1.49 22.28
N ILE A 141 4.52 -2.20 23.36
CA ILE A 141 4.72 -1.72 24.73
C ILE A 141 6.13 -2.14 25.17
N ARG A 142 6.97 -1.15 25.46
CA ARG A 142 8.31 -1.39 26.01
C ARG A 142 8.26 -1.10 27.51
N GLN A 143 8.09 -2.15 28.28
CA GLN A 143 8.13 -2.10 29.74
C GLN A 143 9.05 -3.21 30.24
N SER A 144 9.91 -2.89 31.17
CA SER A 144 10.75 -3.86 31.87
C SER A 144 10.80 -3.46 33.35
N GLY A 145 10.17 -4.29 34.17
CA GLY A 145 10.03 -4.02 35.61
C GLY A 145 9.31 -2.70 35.91
N THR A 146 9.70 -2.08 37.03
CA THR A 146 9.13 -0.80 37.50
C THR A 146 9.84 0.43 36.92
N SER A 147 11.07 0.26 36.44
CA SER A 147 11.97 1.36 36.07
C SER A 147 11.95 1.76 34.59
N VAL A 148 11.62 0.85 33.70
CA VAL A 148 11.59 1.14 32.26
C VAL A 148 10.17 1.27 31.75
N LYS A 149 9.72 2.51 31.50
CA LYS A 149 8.43 2.83 30.87
C LYS A 149 8.69 3.60 29.59
N GLY A 150 8.80 2.88 28.46
CA GLY A 150 8.94 3.49 27.14
C GLY A 150 7.58 3.95 26.59
N ARG A 151 7.57 5.04 25.81
CA ARG A 151 6.35 5.44 25.08
C ARG A 151 5.96 4.35 24.08
N PRO A 152 4.72 3.89 24.05
CA PRO A 152 4.25 2.92 23.07
C PRO A 152 4.39 3.49 21.65
N ARG A 153 4.83 2.65 20.72
CA ARG A 153 5.00 2.99 19.30
C ARG A 153 4.40 1.88 18.46
N ILE A 154 3.98 2.21 17.23
CA ILE A 154 3.55 1.19 16.28
C ILE A 154 4.72 0.28 15.91
N SER A 155 4.44 -1.01 15.68
CA SER A 155 5.46 -2.03 15.41
C SER A 155 6.28 -1.74 14.15
N LYS A 156 5.65 -1.16 13.14
CA LYS A 156 6.17 -0.97 11.78
C LYS A 156 6.56 -2.29 11.08
N MET A 157 6.41 -3.43 11.74
CA MET A 157 6.57 -4.76 11.14
C MET A 157 5.29 -5.10 10.39
N GLY A 158 5.36 -5.12 9.06
CA GLY A 158 4.20 -5.37 8.20
C GLY A 158 4.26 -4.58 6.90
N ASN A 159 3.14 -4.48 6.20
CA ASN A 159 3.07 -3.84 4.89
C ASN A 159 3.17 -2.30 4.97
N PRO A 160 4.32 -1.69 4.57
CA PRO A 160 4.50 -0.25 4.68
C PRO A 160 3.62 0.54 3.71
N LYS A 161 3.26 -0.04 2.55
CA LYS A 161 2.39 0.63 1.57
C LYS A 161 0.97 0.76 2.12
N LEU A 162 0.46 -0.33 2.70
CA LEU A 162 -0.86 -0.32 3.34
C LEU A 162 -0.90 0.67 4.52
N ARG A 163 0.13 0.67 5.37
CA ARG A 163 0.23 1.61 6.49
C ARG A 163 0.21 3.07 6.04
N ASN A 164 0.96 3.40 4.98
CA ASN A 164 0.98 4.76 4.43
C ASN A 164 -0.37 5.18 3.86
N LEU A 165 -1.07 4.28 3.17
CA LEU A 165 -2.42 4.55 2.67
C LEU A 165 -3.39 4.84 3.82
N LEU A 166 -3.41 3.98 4.84
CA LEU A 166 -4.26 4.17 6.02
C LEU A 166 -3.93 5.45 6.77
N PHE A 167 -2.64 5.81 6.90
CA PHE A 167 -2.21 7.07 7.49
C PHE A 167 -2.75 8.28 6.73
N MET A 168 -2.64 8.30 5.40
CA MET A 168 -3.18 9.39 4.59
C MET A 168 -4.71 9.50 4.69
N CYS A 169 -5.41 8.36 4.77
CA CYS A 169 -6.86 8.34 4.98
C CYS A 169 -7.26 8.89 6.34
N SER A 170 -6.48 8.61 7.39
CA SER A 170 -6.79 9.02 8.76
C SER A 170 -6.87 10.54 8.92
N PHE A 171 -6.07 11.33 8.21
CA PHE A 171 -6.17 12.79 8.23
C PHE A 171 -7.54 13.30 7.77
N ASN A 172 -8.03 12.73 6.67
CA ASN A 172 -9.34 13.10 6.17
C ASN A 172 -10.46 12.52 7.03
N ALA A 173 -10.28 11.29 7.53
CA ALA A 173 -11.25 10.66 8.43
C ALA A 173 -11.43 11.46 9.73
N CYS A 174 -10.34 11.86 10.40
CA CYS A 174 -10.41 12.68 11.61
C CYS A 174 -11.14 14.02 11.38
N LYS A 175 -11.07 14.56 10.16
CA LYS A 175 -11.73 15.83 9.85
C LYS A 175 -13.20 15.67 9.46
N TYR A 176 -13.54 14.65 8.69
CA TYR A 176 -14.84 14.54 8.03
C TYR A 176 -15.68 13.34 8.46
N ASN A 177 -15.10 12.32 9.08
CA ASN A 177 -15.83 11.15 9.53
C ASN A 177 -16.17 11.28 11.02
N GLN A 178 -17.46 11.37 11.34
CA GLN A 178 -17.93 11.56 12.73
C GLN A 178 -17.52 10.39 13.65
N ALA A 179 -17.47 9.15 13.12
CA ALA A 179 -17.03 8.00 13.89
C ALA A 179 -15.52 8.04 14.27
N CYS A 180 -14.72 8.88 13.59
CA CYS A 180 -13.30 9.06 13.85
C CYS A 180 -12.97 10.36 14.59
N LYS A 181 -13.96 11.20 14.88
CA LYS A 181 -13.82 12.38 15.73
C LYS A 181 -13.86 11.91 17.18
N ALA A 182 -12.70 11.93 17.83
CA ALA A 182 -12.59 11.71 19.28
C ALA A 182 -12.93 12.97 20.04
#